data_a950825c8499df34b1c76e1d8adb3560
#
_entry.id   a950825c8499df34b1c76e1d8adb3560
#
_cell.length_a   1.000
_cell.length_b   1.000
_cell.length_c   1.000
_cell.angle_alpha   90.00
_cell.angle_beta   90.00
_cell.angle_gamma   90.00
#
_symmetry.space_group_name_H-M   'P 1'
#
loop_
_entity.id
_entity.type
_entity.pdbx_description
1 polymer ?
#
loop_
_entity_poly.entity_id
_entity_poly.type
_entity_poly.pdbx_seq_one_letter_code
_entity_poly.pdbx_strand_id
1 'polypeptide(L)'
;MQNPKDNYTSLVTDYKAQLSKAQSALFTSSMIRLSVFLAGVIAIYFLWAQTRIVIGIVVTEIVLFLILVTRHNKLQYKRDFLQELIVLNETELRVLNRDFHDLPSGETFKNPVHAFSQDVDLFGRGSFFQYLNRTALESGTRKLAQFLTANDITEIPQKQEAVKELAGHLTWRQQFRATAALVKADYNAHNILSWLKNYSSFMPKLMR
;
A
#
# COMPACT_ATOMS: atom_id res chain seq x y z
N MET A 1 15.74 24.14 11.98
CA MET A 1 14.93 23.19 11.14
C MET A 1 15.90 22.36 10.35
N GLN A 2 15.81 21.04 10.41
CA GLN A 2 16.61 20.18 9.52
C GLN A 2 16.20 20.42 8.06
N ASN A 3 17.18 20.38 7.15
CA ASN A 3 16.90 20.51 5.73
C ASN A 3 15.99 19.34 5.27
N PRO A 4 14.85 19.57 4.62
CA PRO A 4 13.97 18.50 4.17
C PRO A 4 14.67 17.44 3.32
N LYS A 5 15.63 17.83 2.50
CA LYS A 5 16.43 16.95 1.66
C LYS A 5 17.23 15.94 2.50
N ASP A 6 17.87 16.41 3.56
CA ASP A 6 18.68 15.55 4.43
C ASP A 6 17.82 14.55 5.18
N ASN A 7 16.64 14.97 5.63
CA ASN A 7 15.67 14.09 6.27
C ASN A 7 15.21 12.97 5.34
N TYR A 8 14.78 13.29 4.12
CA TYR A 8 14.33 12.26 3.18
C TYR A 8 15.48 11.34 2.75
N THR A 9 16.69 11.86 2.58
CA THR A 9 17.88 11.04 2.24
C THR A 9 18.21 10.05 3.37
N SER A 10 18.18 10.49 4.61
CA SER A 10 18.39 9.64 5.78
C SER A 10 17.35 8.54 5.87
N LEU A 11 16.06 8.90 5.72
CA LEU A 11 14.95 7.94 5.74
C LEU A 11 15.07 6.89 4.62
N VAL A 12 15.44 7.28 3.40
CA VAL A 12 15.68 6.33 2.29
C VAL A 12 16.79 5.35 2.65
N THR A 13 17.89 5.83 3.22
CA THR A 13 19.03 4.98 3.63
C THR A 13 18.61 3.98 4.70
N ASP A 14 17.91 4.44 5.72
CA ASP A 14 17.43 3.60 6.82
C ASP A 14 16.42 2.55 6.35
N TYR A 15 15.46 2.94 5.52
CA TYR A 15 14.47 2.00 4.99
C TYR A 15 15.08 0.99 4.02
N LYS A 16 16.07 1.37 3.21
CA LYS A 16 16.83 0.42 2.36
C LYS A 16 17.59 -0.61 3.20
N ALA A 17 18.22 -0.20 4.30
CA ALA A 17 18.87 -1.13 5.21
C ALA A 17 17.87 -2.09 5.87
N GLN A 18 16.71 -1.61 6.29
CA GLN A 18 15.65 -2.44 6.84
C GLN A 18 15.06 -3.38 5.79
N LEU A 19 14.88 -2.92 4.55
CA LEU A 19 14.38 -3.72 3.43
C LEU A 19 15.32 -4.90 3.12
N SER A 20 16.64 -4.67 3.09
CA SER A 20 17.63 -5.73 2.88
C SER A 20 17.53 -6.82 3.97
N LYS A 21 17.38 -6.43 5.24
CA LYS A 21 17.16 -7.38 6.35
C LYS A 21 15.84 -8.16 6.18
N ALA A 22 14.77 -7.49 5.77
CA ALA A 22 13.48 -8.15 5.54
C ALA A 22 13.54 -9.15 4.37
N GLN A 23 14.26 -8.82 3.30
CA GLN A 23 14.48 -9.73 2.16
C GLN A 23 15.29 -10.96 2.57
N SER A 24 16.36 -10.79 3.33
CA SER A 24 17.14 -11.91 3.87
C SER A 24 16.30 -12.81 4.77
N ALA A 25 15.48 -12.22 5.64
CA ALA A 25 14.56 -12.98 6.49
C ALA A 25 13.49 -13.74 5.68
N LEU A 26 12.99 -13.17 4.58
CA LEU A 26 12.08 -13.84 3.65
C LEU A 26 12.73 -15.04 2.97
N PHE A 27 13.97 -14.89 2.49
CA PHE A 27 14.74 -15.98 1.91
C PHE A 27 14.92 -17.12 2.91
N THR A 28 15.38 -16.81 4.12
CA THR A 28 15.54 -17.78 5.22
C THR A 28 14.22 -18.47 5.55
N SER A 29 13.12 -17.72 5.64
CA SER A 29 11.79 -18.28 5.88
C SER A 29 11.35 -19.25 4.78
N SER A 30 11.69 -18.97 3.52
CA SER A 30 11.41 -19.87 2.39
C SER A 30 12.24 -21.15 2.45
N MET A 31 13.52 -21.04 2.79
CA MET A 31 14.41 -22.21 2.98
C MET A 31 13.92 -23.11 4.10
N ILE A 32 13.52 -22.53 5.25
CA ILE A 32 12.98 -23.29 6.38
C ILE A 32 11.72 -24.07 5.96
N ARG A 33 10.78 -23.45 5.22
CA ARG A 33 9.57 -24.14 4.75
C ARG A 33 9.91 -25.32 3.83
N LEU A 34 10.83 -25.10 2.90
CA LEU A 34 11.27 -26.16 2.01
C LEU A 34 11.94 -27.31 2.76
N SER A 35 12.80 -26.98 3.74
CA SER A 35 13.49 -28.01 4.55
C SER A 35 12.50 -28.81 5.41
N VAL A 36 11.51 -28.17 6.01
CA VAL A 36 10.46 -28.83 6.80
C VAL A 36 9.67 -29.78 5.90
N PHE A 37 9.23 -29.32 4.73
CA PHE A 37 8.51 -30.17 3.78
C PHE A 37 9.33 -31.39 3.33
N LEU A 38 10.60 -31.19 2.97
CA LEU A 38 11.46 -32.31 2.55
C LEU A 38 11.70 -33.29 3.71
N ALA A 39 11.89 -32.80 4.93
CA ALA A 39 12.03 -33.65 6.11
C ALA A 39 10.79 -34.53 6.36
N GLY A 40 9.59 -33.95 6.20
CA GLY A 40 8.34 -34.69 6.30
C GLY A 40 8.20 -35.78 5.24
N VAL A 41 8.50 -35.46 3.97
CA VAL A 41 8.48 -36.45 2.89
C VAL A 41 9.45 -37.60 3.17
N ILE A 42 10.66 -37.31 3.62
CA ILE A 42 11.67 -38.31 3.95
C ILE A 42 11.19 -39.17 5.14
N ALA A 43 10.64 -38.56 6.19
CA ALA A 43 10.13 -39.26 7.35
C ALA A 43 8.97 -40.22 6.99
N ILE A 44 8.05 -39.78 6.14
CA ILE A 44 6.94 -40.59 5.64
C ILE A 44 7.48 -41.76 4.83
N TYR A 45 8.48 -41.54 3.97
CA TYR A 45 9.09 -42.63 3.18
C TYR A 45 9.68 -43.75 4.04
N PHE A 46 10.42 -43.41 5.09
CA PHE A 46 11.05 -44.38 5.98
C PHE A 46 10.03 -45.06 6.94
N LEU A 47 8.97 -44.39 7.31
CA LEU A 47 8.00 -44.86 8.29
C LEU A 47 6.67 -45.37 7.66
N TRP A 48 6.66 -45.57 6.35
CA TRP A 48 5.46 -45.93 5.59
C TRP A 48 4.67 -47.10 6.15
N ALA A 49 5.35 -48.09 6.74
CA ALA A 49 4.71 -49.27 7.34
C ALA A 49 3.94 -48.98 8.66
N GLN A 50 4.16 -47.80 9.27
CA GLN A 50 3.59 -47.45 10.59
C GLN A 50 2.52 -46.36 10.44
N THR A 51 1.33 -46.71 9.95
CA THR A 51 0.24 -45.80 9.59
C THR A 51 -0.07 -44.77 10.69
N ARG A 52 -0.06 -45.15 11.96
CA ARG A 52 -0.37 -44.23 13.07
C ARG A 52 0.67 -43.12 13.22
N ILE A 53 1.95 -43.46 13.02
CA ILE A 53 3.05 -42.49 13.09
C ILE A 53 3.00 -41.57 11.90
N VAL A 54 2.75 -42.09 10.70
CA VAL A 54 2.61 -41.28 9.46
C VAL A 54 1.49 -40.26 9.60
N ILE A 55 0.32 -40.63 10.14
CA ILE A 55 -0.76 -39.67 10.39
C ILE A 55 -0.31 -38.59 11.38
N GLY A 56 0.38 -38.94 12.45
CA GLY A 56 0.93 -37.95 13.40
C GLY A 56 1.92 -36.98 12.76
N ILE A 57 2.81 -37.48 11.90
CA ILE A 57 3.78 -36.64 11.15
C ILE A 57 3.03 -35.66 10.24
N VAL A 58 2.07 -36.15 9.44
CA VAL A 58 1.30 -35.30 8.50
C VAL A 58 0.54 -34.20 9.24
N VAL A 59 -0.13 -34.51 10.34
CA VAL A 59 -0.85 -33.50 11.14
C VAL A 59 0.12 -32.45 11.69
N THR A 60 1.25 -32.91 12.26
CA THR A 60 2.27 -32.00 12.80
C THR A 60 2.84 -31.09 11.71
N GLU A 61 3.13 -31.64 10.54
CA GLU A 61 3.68 -30.88 9.40
C GLU A 61 2.68 -29.83 8.91
N ILE A 62 1.39 -30.15 8.80
CA ILE A 62 0.35 -29.19 8.42
C ILE A 62 0.30 -28.04 9.42
N VAL A 63 0.30 -28.31 10.72
CA VAL A 63 0.27 -27.25 11.76
C VAL A 63 1.51 -26.36 11.66
N LEU A 64 2.70 -26.97 11.54
CA LEU A 64 3.96 -26.24 11.43
C LEU A 64 3.99 -25.39 10.14
N PHE A 65 3.51 -25.96 9.03
CA PHE A 65 3.45 -25.24 7.75
C PHE A 65 2.52 -24.01 7.83
N LEU A 66 1.36 -24.10 8.47
CA LEU A 66 0.45 -22.96 8.66
C LEU A 66 1.10 -21.84 9.49
N ILE A 67 1.84 -22.21 10.54
CA ILE A 67 2.58 -21.23 11.36
C ILE A 67 3.66 -20.52 10.50
N LEU A 68 4.42 -21.28 9.73
CA LEU A 68 5.47 -20.76 8.88
C LEU A 68 4.92 -19.87 7.74
N VAL A 69 3.77 -20.23 7.15
CA VAL A 69 3.08 -19.40 6.15
C VAL A 69 2.64 -18.06 6.76
N THR A 70 2.02 -18.11 7.93
CA THR A 70 1.58 -16.89 8.62
C THR A 70 2.75 -15.93 8.92
N ARG A 71 3.88 -16.49 9.37
CA ARG A 71 5.11 -15.73 9.60
C ARG A 71 5.66 -15.14 8.30
N HIS A 72 5.67 -15.92 7.22
CA HIS A 72 6.12 -15.48 5.91
C HIS A 72 5.29 -14.31 5.38
N ASN A 73 3.96 -14.39 5.49
CA ASN A 73 3.06 -13.33 5.05
C ASN A 73 3.30 -12.01 5.82
N LYS A 74 3.59 -12.09 7.13
CA LYS A 74 3.97 -10.90 7.91
C LYS A 74 5.29 -10.28 7.42
N LEU A 75 6.26 -11.11 7.05
CA LEU A 75 7.54 -10.63 6.49
C LEU A 75 7.35 -10.02 5.10
N GLN A 76 6.48 -10.60 4.26
CA GLN A 76 6.11 -10.01 2.98
C GLN A 76 5.46 -8.65 3.14
N TYR A 77 4.47 -8.53 4.02
CA TYR A 77 3.84 -7.25 4.32
C TYR A 77 4.86 -6.21 4.76
N LYS A 78 5.79 -6.58 5.66
CA LYS A 78 6.86 -5.68 6.10
C LYS A 78 7.76 -5.24 4.96
N ARG A 79 8.15 -6.15 4.06
CA ARG A 79 8.93 -5.83 2.85
C ARG A 79 8.20 -4.82 1.98
N ASP A 80 6.94 -5.09 1.66
CA ASP A 80 6.13 -4.25 0.77
C ASP A 80 5.90 -2.86 1.39
N PHE A 81 5.64 -2.81 2.69
CA PHE A 81 5.51 -1.56 3.43
C PHE A 81 6.78 -0.70 3.40
N LEU A 82 7.95 -1.32 3.60
CA LEU A 82 9.24 -0.62 3.52
C LEU A 82 9.52 -0.15 2.08
N GLN A 83 9.11 -0.91 1.09
CA GLN A 83 9.24 -0.56 -0.32
C GLN A 83 8.41 0.70 -0.66
N GLU A 84 7.17 0.77 -0.18
CA GLU A 84 6.31 1.95 -0.33
C GLU A 84 6.89 3.20 0.37
N LEU A 85 7.47 3.03 1.57
CA LEU A 85 8.15 4.12 2.28
C LEU A 85 9.37 4.63 1.50
N ILE A 86 10.15 3.75 0.87
CA ILE A 86 11.29 4.14 0.03
C ILE A 86 10.81 4.92 -1.18
N VAL A 87 9.85 4.39 -1.94
CA VAL A 87 9.27 5.05 -3.12
C VAL A 87 8.73 6.43 -2.77
N LEU A 88 8.05 6.56 -1.63
CA LEU A 88 7.52 7.82 -1.14
C LEU A 88 8.64 8.85 -0.92
N ASN A 89 9.68 8.47 -0.18
CA ASN A 89 10.77 9.40 0.14
C ASN A 89 11.63 9.73 -1.10
N GLU A 90 11.87 8.77 -2.00
CA GLU A 90 12.54 9.02 -3.28
C GLU A 90 11.71 9.97 -4.17
N THR A 91 10.38 9.83 -4.17
CA THR A 91 9.48 10.75 -4.86
C THR A 91 9.61 12.17 -4.30
N GLU A 92 9.64 12.34 -2.97
CA GLU A 92 9.81 13.67 -2.38
C GLU A 92 11.18 14.29 -2.71
N LEU A 93 12.25 13.49 -2.74
CA LEU A 93 13.57 13.97 -3.20
C LEU A 93 13.56 14.44 -4.64
N ARG A 94 12.85 13.74 -5.53
CA ARG A 94 12.67 14.13 -6.93
C ARG A 94 11.86 15.42 -7.03
N VAL A 95 10.76 15.54 -6.29
CA VAL A 95 9.92 16.74 -6.28
C VAL A 95 10.68 17.96 -5.75
N LEU A 96 11.52 17.80 -4.73
CA LEU A 96 12.41 18.86 -4.27
C LEU A 96 13.37 19.37 -5.35
N ASN A 97 13.74 18.51 -6.31
CA ASN A 97 14.53 18.84 -7.48
C ASN A 97 13.66 19.26 -8.70
N ARG A 98 12.35 19.50 -8.51
CA ARG A 98 11.37 19.84 -9.55
C ARG A 98 11.15 18.75 -10.60
N ASP A 99 11.53 17.51 -10.33
CA ASP A 99 11.29 16.35 -11.17
C ASP A 99 10.00 15.64 -10.72
N PHE A 100 8.86 16.08 -11.25
CA PHE A 100 7.53 15.56 -10.87
C PHE A 100 6.59 15.35 -12.08
N HIS A 101 7.07 15.54 -13.30
CA HIS A 101 6.24 15.50 -14.51
C HIS A 101 5.73 14.10 -14.89
N ASP A 102 6.23 13.05 -14.28
CA ASP A 102 5.77 11.66 -14.41
C ASP A 102 4.69 11.27 -13.38
N LEU A 103 4.46 12.14 -12.38
CA LEU A 103 3.40 11.91 -11.39
C LEU A 103 2.01 12.12 -12.01
N PRO A 104 0.94 11.55 -11.41
CA PRO A 104 -0.43 11.71 -11.91
C PRO A 104 -0.82 13.18 -12.05
N SER A 105 -1.10 13.59 -13.29
CA SER A 105 -1.35 14.98 -13.65
C SER A 105 -2.76 15.49 -13.32
N GLY A 106 -3.70 14.59 -12.97
CA GLY A 106 -5.09 14.97 -12.75
C GLY A 106 -5.85 15.39 -14.01
N GLU A 107 -5.40 14.98 -15.19
CA GLU A 107 -6.02 15.33 -16.49
C GLU A 107 -7.52 15.03 -16.51
N THR A 108 -7.95 13.97 -15.84
CA THR A 108 -9.36 13.56 -15.74
C THR A 108 -10.25 14.55 -14.98
N PHE A 109 -9.66 15.48 -14.25
CA PHE A 109 -10.37 16.52 -13.48
C PHE A 109 -10.47 17.85 -14.22
N LYS A 110 -9.90 17.97 -15.42
CA LYS A 110 -10.05 19.18 -16.24
C LYS A 110 -11.52 19.41 -16.57
N ASN A 111 -11.97 20.62 -16.31
CA ASN A 111 -13.30 21.09 -16.66
C ASN A 111 -13.19 22.45 -17.38
N PRO A 112 -13.49 22.51 -18.71
CA PRO A 112 -13.39 23.73 -19.49
C PRO A 112 -14.29 24.87 -19.02
N VAL A 113 -15.39 24.53 -18.34
CA VAL A 113 -16.40 25.50 -17.87
C VAL A 113 -16.11 26.02 -16.47
N HIS A 114 -15.07 25.49 -15.81
CA HIS A 114 -14.73 25.89 -14.44
C HIS A 114 -14.17 27.32 -14.40
N ALA A 115 -14.62 28.11 -13.43
CA ALA A 115 -14.37 29.56 -13.38
C ALA A 115 -12.87 29.98 -13.36
N PHE A 116 -11.95 29.15 -12.83
CA PHE A 116 -10.55 29.52 -12.68
C PHE A 116 -9.54 28.38 -12.91
N SER A 117 -10.00 27.12 -12.98
CA SER A 117 -9.06 25.98 -12.94
C SER A 117 -8.11 25.90 -14.12
N GLN A 118 -8.49 26.50 -15.27
CA GLN A 118 -7.64 26.59 -16.45
C GLN A 118 -6.66 27.77 -16.38
N ASP A 119 -7.12 28.90 -15.87
CA ASP A 119 -6.31 30.12 -15.79
C ASP A 119 -5.08 29.97 -14.87
N VAL A 120 -5.19 29.06 -13.87
CA VAL A 120 -4.10 28.77 -12.93
C VAL A 120 -3.42 27.42 -13.18
N ASP A 121 -3.63 26.78 -14.34
CA ASP A 121 -3.06 25.48 -14.70
C ASP A 121 -3.20 24.43 -13.57
N LEU A 122 -4.42 24.32 -13.05
CA LEU A 122 -4.68 23.53 -11.86
C LEU A 122 -4.47 22.04 -12.10
N PHE A 123 -4.81 21.54 -13.30
CA PHE A 123 -4.71 20.14 -13.72
C PHE A 123 -3.95 20.01 -15.05
N GLY A 124 -3.29 18.88 -15.24
CA GLY A 124 -2.52 18.56 -16.43
C GLY A 124 -1.03 18.48 -16.15
N ARG A 125 -0.22 18.34 -17.21
CA ARG A 125 1.23 18.21 -17.09
C ARG A 125 1.85 19.51 -16.57
N GLY A 126 2.68 19.42 -15.54
CA GLY A 126 3.33 20.56 -14.90
C GLY A 126 2.42 21.33 -13.94
N SER A 127 1.20 20.88 -13.73
CA SER A 127 0.17 21.57 -12.94
C SER A 127 0.44 21.57 -11.43
N PHE A 128 -0.27 22.46 -10.74
CA PHE A 128 -0.25 22.52 -9.29
C PHE A 128 -0.74 21.22 -8.64
N PHE A 129 -1.79 20.58 -9.21
CA PHE A 129 -2.25 19.27 -8.75
C PHE A 129 -1.16 18.22 -8.85
N GLN A 130 -0.46 18.13 -9.99
CA GLN A 130 0.60 17.16 -10.20
C GLN A 130 1.75 17.36 -9.19
N TYR A 131 2.11 18.59 -8.92
CA TYR A 131 3.12 18.92 -7.91
C TYR A 131 2.68 18.53 -6.49
N LEU A 132 1.40 18.75 -6.14
CA LEU A 132 0.88 18.59 -4.79
C LEU A 132 0.42 17.17 -4.48
N ASN A 133 -0.08 16.42 -5.48
CA ASN A 133 -0.74 15.14 -5.26
C ASN A 133 0.21 14.08 -4.68
N ARG A 134 -0.11 13.64 -3.46
CA ARG A 134 0.56 12.54 -2.75
C ARG A 134 -0.44 11.53 -2.23
N THR A 135 -1.64 11.51 -2.78
CA THR A 135 -2.68 10.57 -2.37
C THR A 135 -2.35 9.15 -2.83
N ALA A 136 -2.70 8.16 -2.02
CA ALA A 136 -2.50 6.75 -2.35
C ALA A 136 -3.75 6.08 -2.92
N LEU A 137 -4.93 6.62 -2.60
CA LEU A 137 -6.22 6.07 -3.00
C LEU A 137 -6.95 7.02 -3.95
N GLU A 138 -7.71 6.46 -4.89
CA GLU A 138 -8.52 7.24 -5.83
C GLU A 138 -9.51 8.19 -5.13
N SER A 139 -10.12 7.74 -4.03
CA SER A 139 -11.00 8.58 -3.21
C SER A 139 -10.30 9.81 -2.66
N GLY A 140 -9.04 9.66 -2.20
CA GLY A 140 -8.21 10.76 -1.74
C GLY A 140 -7.83 11.71 -2.88
N THR A 141 -7.46 11.16 -4.04
CA THR A 141 -7.15 11.90 -5.27
C THR A 141 -8.34 12.76 -5.71
N ARG A 142 -9.52 12.17 -5.73
CA ARG A 142 -10.77 12.87 -6.06
C ARG A 142 -11.11 13.95 -5.04
N LYS A 143 -10.91 13.67 -3.74
CA LYS A 143 -11.14 14.66 -2.68
C LYS A 143 -10.17 15.84 -2.76
N LEU A 144 -8.90 15.58 -3.08
CA LEU A 144 -7.93 16.64 -3.33
C LEU A 144 -8.35 17.54 -4.50
N ALA A 145 -8.77 16.93 -5.63
CA ALA A 145 -9.27 17.69 -6.77
C ALA A 145 -10.49 18.56 -6.40
N GLN A 146 -11.43 18.02 -5.62
CA GLN A 146 -12.58 18.77 -5.11
C GLN A 146 -12.15 19.95 -4.24
N PHE A 147 -11.19 19.79 -3.34
CA PHE A 147 -10.69 20.89 -2.50
C PHE A 147 -10.02 21.99 -3.34
N LEU A 148 -9.31 21.63 -4.39
CA LEU A 148 -8.63 22.60 -5.24
C LEU A 148 -9.59 23.37 -6.15
N THR A 149 -10.73 22.79 -6.50
CA THR A 149 -11.76 23.43 -7.33
C THR A 149 -12.87 24.10 -6.52
N ALA A 150 -12.96 23.81 -5.22
CA ALA A 150 -13.99 24.42 -4.37
C ALA A 150 -13.76 25.93 -4.26
N ASN A 151 -14.83 26.72 -4.53
CA ASN A 151 -14.85 28.16 -4.27
C ASN A 151 -15.51 28.45 -2.93
N ASP A 152 -15.03 27.76 -1.87
CA ASP A 152 -15.55 27.86 -0.51
C ASP A 152 -14.46 28.33 0.45
N ILE A 153 -14.70 29.48 1.08
CA ILE A 153 -13.77 30.12 2.01
C ILE A 153 -14.14 29.87 3.49
N THR A 154 -15.22 29.16 3.77
CA THR A 154 -15.79 29.08 5.12
C THR A 154 -14.88 28.36 6.10
N GLU A 155 -14.16 27.36 5.78
CA GLU A 155 -13.35 26.57 6.71
C GLU A 155 -11.83 26.76 6.53
N ILE A 156 -11.40 27.87 5.92
CA ILE A 156 -9.97 28.10 5.65
C ILE A 156 -9.12 28.06 6.93
N PRO A 157 -9.46 28.74 8.03
CA PRO A 157 -8.63 28.71 9.24
C PRO A 157 -8.46 27.31 9.82
N GLN A 158 -9.53 26.52 9.89
CA GLN A 158 -9.52 25.16 10.42
C GLN A 158 -8.67 24.23 9.51
N LYS A 159 -8.78 24.37 8.20
CA LYS A 159 -7.97 23.62 7.23
C LYS A 159 -6.49 23.99 7.34
N GLN A 160 -6.17 25.28 7.54
CA GLN A 160 -4.79 25.73 7.74
C GLN A 160 -4.20 25.20 9.05
N GLU A 161 -4.98 25.16 10.13
CA GLU A 161 -4.55 24.59 11.39
C GLU A 161 -4.28 23.09 11.27
N ALA A 162 -5.17 22.33 10.63
CA ALA A 162 -4.99 20.92 10.38
C ALA A 162 -3.73 20.63 9.52
N VAL A 163 -3.48 21.44 8.48
CA VAL A 163 -2.26 21.32 7.67
C VAL A 163 -1.01 21.59 8.49
N LYS A 164 -1.04 22.61 9.35
CA LYS A 164 0.07 22.98 10.24
C LYS A 164 0.36 21.89 11.27
N GLU A 165 -0.66 21.30 11.86
CA GLU A 165 -0.54 20.17 12.76
C GLU A 165 0.08 18.95 12.05
N LEU A 166 -0.51 18.54 10.92
CA LEU A 166 -0.04 17.40 10.14
C LEU A 166 1.38 17.61 9.58
N ALA A 167 1.80 18.84 9.34
CA ALA A 167 3.15 19.13 8.86
C ALA A 167 4.23 18.64 9.86
N GLY A 168 3.96 18.71 11.16
CA GLY A 168 4.84 18.19 12.21
C GLY A 168 4.91 16.67 12.30
N HIS A 169 3.94 15.95 11.75
CA HIS A 169 3.78 14.50 11.90
C HIS A 169 4.26 13.71 10.66
N LEU A 170 5.50 13.95 10.20
CA LEU A 170 6.04 13.33 8.98
C LEU A 170 5.94 11.80 8.99
N THR A 171 6.41 11.15 10.03
CA THR A 171 6.41 9.68 10.15
C THR A 171 5.00 9.11 10.07
N TRP A 172 4.04 9.72 10.77
CA TRP A 172 2.64 9.29 10.75
C TRP A 172 2.05 9.41 9.34
N ARG A 173 2.28 10.53 8.65
CA ARG A 173 1.78 10.76 7.28
C ARG A 173 2.34 9.72 6.30
N GLN A 174 3.64 9.41 6.41
CA GLN A 174 4.31 8.43 5.57
C GLN A 174 3.76 7.02 5.83
N GLN A 175 3.60 6.62 7.09
CA GLN A 175 3.03 5.32 7.47
C GLN A 175 1.58 5.18 7.00
N PHE A 176 0.78 6.23 7.18
CA PHE A 176 -0.61 6.26 6.71
C PHE A 176 -0.69 6.05 5.19
N ARG A 177 0.11 6.80 4.43
CA ARG A 177 0.15 6.68 2.97
C ARG A 177 0.66 5.31 2.52
N ALA A 178 1.73 4.80 3.09
CA ALA A 178 2.29 3.49 2.74
C ALA A 178 1.28 2.37 3.04
N THR A 179 0.59 2.43 4.18
CA THR A 179 -0.48 1.48 4.51
C THR A 179 -1.63 1.56 3.50
N ALA A 180 -2.05 2.78 3.13
CA ALA A 180 -3.10 2.98 2.14
C ALA A 180 -2.71 2.44 0.75
N ALA A 181 -1.44 2.62 0.33
CA ALA A 181 -0.95 2.10 -0.94
C ALA A 181 -0.94 0.56 -1.00
N LEU A 182 -0.75 -0.12 0.14
CA LEU A 182 -0.81 -1.58 0.23
C LEU A 182 -2.23 -2.13 0.19
N VAL A 183 -3.22 -1.32 0.51
CA VAL A 183 -4.62 -1.70 0.31
C VAL A 183 -4.87 -1.64 -1.19
N LYS A 184 -4.85 -2.78 -1.86
CA LYS A 184 -5.26 -2.93 -3.27
C LYS A 184 -6.77 -2.70 -3.38
N ALA A 185 -7.20 -1.50 -3.04
CA ALA A 185 -8.59 -1.06 -3.16
C ALA A 185 -8.86 -0.58 -4.58
N ASP A 186 -8.59 -1.42 -5.58
CA ASP A 186 -9.17 -1.30 -6.93
C ASP A 186 -10.68 -1.62 -6.91
N TYR A 187 -11.29 -1.42 -5.76
CA TYR A 187 -12.74 -1.48 -5.63
C TYR A 187 -13.32 -0.17 -6.14
N ASN A 188 -13.48 -0.10 -7.45
CA ASN A 188 -14.38 0.88 -8.01
C ASN A 188 -15.73 0.68 -7.29
N ALA A 189 -16.14 1.65 -6.47
CA ALA A 189 -17.39 1.57 -5.71
C ALA A 189 -18.60 1.27 -6.63
N HIS A 190 -18.51 1.70 -7.89
CA HIS A 190 -19.47 1.38 -8.94
C HIS A 190 -19.53 -0.13 -9.23
N ASN A 191 -18.40 -0.81 -9.30
CA ASN A 191 -18.36 -2.27 -9.54
C ASN A 191 -18.94 -3.06 -8.36
N ILE A 192 -18.69 -2.61 -7.12
CA ILE A 192 -19.29 -3.23 -5.92
C ILE A 192 -20.79 -3.01 -5.91
N LEU A 193 -21.26 -1.78 -6.19
CA LEU A 193 -22.70 -1.46 -6.25
C LEU A 193 -23.40 -2.20 -7.40
N SER A 194 -22.78 -2.32 -8.57
CA SER A 194 -23.33 -3.07 -9.69
C SER A 194 -23.38 -4.57 -9.38
N TRP A 195 -22.35 -5.11 -8.72
CA TRP A 195 -22.34 -6.49 -8.25
C TRP A 195 -23.44 -6.74 -7.23
N LEU A 196 -23.58 -5.87 -6.22
CA LEU A 196 -24.65 -5.96 -5.22
C LEU A 196 -26.04 -5.89 -5.81
N LYS A 197 -26.25 -5.01 -6.80
CA LYS A 197 -27.55 -4.88 -7.50
C LYS A 197 -27.88 -6.10 -8.37
N ASN A 198 -26.88 -6.72 -8.97
CA ASN A 198 -27.01 -7.85 -9.89
C ASN A 198 -26.75 -9.20 -9.20
N TYR A 199 -26.57 -9.21 -7.88
CA TYR A 199 -26.32 -10.45 -7.15
C TYR A 199 -27.54 -11.37 -7.18
N SER A 200 -27.43 -12.44 -7.95
CA SER A 200 -28.37 -13.56 -7.89
C SER A 200 -27.89 -14.55 -6.82
N SER A 201 -28.74 -14.82 -5.83
CA SER A 201 -28.44 -15.80 -4.77
C SER A 201 -28.01 -17.16 -5.37
N PHE A 202 -26.77 -17.56 -5.10
CA PHE A 202 -26.23 -18.86 -5.54
C PHE A 202 -26.81 -20.05 -4.76
N MET A 203 -27.72 -19.83 -3.81
CA MET A 203 -28.33 -20.93 -3.09
C MET A 203 -29.24 -21.75 -4.01
N PRO A 204 -28.95 -23.04 -4.25
CA PRO A 204 -29.85 -23.93 -4.97
C PRO A 204 -31.21 -23.96 -4.24
N LYS A 205 -32.30 -23.97 -4.99
CA LYS A 205 -33.67 -24.03 -4.45
C LYS A 205 -33.94 -25.25 -3.52
N LEU A 206 -33.01 -26.22 -3.49
CA LEU A 206 -33.06 -27.40 -2.67
C LEU A 206 -32.61 -27.18 -1.19
N MET A 207 -32.08 -26.00 -0.85
CA MET A 207 -31.64 -25.65 0.50
C MET A 207 -32.50 -24.52 1.14
N ARG A 208 -33.67 -24.25 0.61
CA ARG A 208 -34.68 -23.36 1.19
C ARG A 208 -35.73 -24.12 1.96
#